data_c9bea2890a6f4948f32c6cfbd4b7d5f5
#
_entry.id   c9bea2890a6f4948f32c6cfbd4b7d5f5
#
_cell.length_a   1.000
_cell.length_b   1.000
_cell.length_c   1.000
_cell.angle_alpha   90.00
_cell.angle_beta   90.00
_cell.angle_gamma   90.00
#
_symmetry.space_group_name_H-M   'P 1'
#
loop_
_entity.id
_entity.type
_entity.pdbx_description
1 polymer ?
#
loop_
_entity_poly.entity_id
_entity_poly.type
_entity_poly.pdbx_seq_one_letter_code
_entity_poly.pdbx_strand_id
1 'polypeptide(L)'
;MPKEIFPSSFECDCGHQSDFSERTVREMKAMSQKKKVYLADSAPEEHTIVFYRGKIIEIQCPKQPQSPDTKQSAPKSRPSTKRSTTRGIPDEVKTDVAARVEHFNTTLIRNPQCVYVPRYKGKFLYLDRQDYGRLSPICRLEYTGKMEDWLFAIYKYSDERYDAEEWFFPGAEHVDGTLEGAMKAGLEAYPA
;
A
#
# COMPACT_ATOMS: atom_id res chain seq x y z
N MET A 1 -13.43 26.45 5.22
CA MET A 1 -12.82 25.10 5.35
C MET A 1 -13.87 24.18 5.93
N PRO A 2 -14.31 23.13 5.23
CA PRO A 2 -15.29 22.21 5.80
C PRO A 2 -14.64 21.47 6.99
N LYS A 3 -15.31 21.50 8.13
CA LYS A 3 -14.95 20.66 9.27
C LYS A 3 -15.19 19.20 8.85
N GLU A 4 -14.12 18.41 8.73
CA GLU A 4 -14.28 16.96 8.64
C GLU A 4 -14.92 16.47 9.94
N ILE A 5 -16.17 16.08 9.84
CA ILE A 5 -16.88 15.38 10.91
C ILE A 5 -16.33 13.95 10.84
N PHE A 6 -15.45 13.59 11.76
CA PHE A 6 -14.99 12.22 11.89
C PHE A 6 -16.18 11.35 12.35
N PRO A 7 -16.53 10.29 11.61
CA PRO A 7 -17.57 9.40 12.07
C PRO A 7 -17.14 8.77 13.40
N SER A 8 -17.95 8.92 14.43
CA SER A 8 -17.79 8.26 15.71
C SER A 8 -18.58 6.95 15.77
N SER A 9 -19.46 6.72 14.83
CA SER A 9 -20.25 5.49 14.71
C SER A 9 -19.93 4.76 13.40
N PHE A 10 -19.90 3.44 13.46
CA PHE A 10 -19.60 2.55 12.34
C PHE A 10 -20.69 1.50 12.23
N GLU A 11 -21.22 1.32 11.04
CA GLU A 11 -22.23 0.31 10.74
C GLU A 11 -21.62 -0.82 9.92
N CYS A 12 -21.86 -2.05 10.36
CA CYS A 12 -21.46 -3.26 9.64
C CYS A 12 -22.62 -3.74 8.76
N ASP A 13 -22.33 -4.39 7.64
CA ASP A 13 -23.31 -5.00 6.74
C ASP A 13 -24.22 -6.04 7.44
N CYS A 14 -23.86 -6.54 8.61
CA CYS A 14 -24.69 -7.38 9.45
C CYS A 14 -25.76 -6.62 10.26
N GLY A 15 -25.80 -5.28 10.15
CA GLY A 15 -26.72 -4.40 10.88
C GLY A 15 -26.23 -4.02 12.29
N HIS A 16 -25.03 -4.43 12.69
CA HIS A 16 -24.46 -4.02 13.97
C HIS A 16 -23.86 -2.62 13.85
N GLN A 17 -24.16 -1.75 14.82
CA GLN A 17 -23.63 -0.41 14.93
C GLN A 17 -22.72 -0.29 16.15
N SER A 18 -21.50 0.17 15.94
CA SER A 18 -20.50 0.44 17.00
C SER A 18 -20.31 1.95 17.14
N ASP A 19 -20.42 2.44 18.37
CA ASP A 19 -20.22 3.85 18.71
C ASP A 19 -18.96 4.03 19.55
N PHE A 20 -18.06 4.88 19.08
CA PHE A 20 -16.83 5.22 19.78
C PHE A 20 -16.73 6.72 20.01
N SER A 21 -16.02 7.13 21.07
CA SER A 21 -15.78 8.55 21.28
C SER A 21 -14.92 9.14 20.15
N GLU A 22 -15.17 10.40 19.78
CA GLU A 22 -14.35 11.11 18.79
C GLU A 22 -12.85 11.11 19.17
N ARG A 23 -12.56 11.16 20.47
CA ARG A 23 -11.19 11.07 21.00
C ARG A 23 -10.56 9.72 20.65
N THR A 24 -11.25 8.61 20.90
CA THR A 24 -10.78 7.27 20.61
C THR A 24 -10.50 7.10 19.11
N VAL A 25 -11.42 7.54 18.24
CA VAL A 25 -11.25 7.46 16.79
C VAL A 25 -10.06 8.30 16.32
N ARG A 26 -9.87 9.49 16.89
CA ARG A 26 -8.73 10.36 16.58
C ARG A 26 -7.40 9.73 16.99
N GLU A 27 -7.34 9.13 18.19
CA GLU A 27 -6.16 8.43 18.68
C GLU A 27 -5.82 7.21 17.80
N MET A 28 -6.84 6.40 17.41
CA MET A 28 -6.66 5.26 16.51
C MET A 28 -6.15 5.70 15.13
N LYS A 29 -6.69 6.78 14.58
CA LYS A 29 -6.20 7.35 13.31
C LYS A 29 -4.76 7.84 13.42
N ALA A 30 -4.40 8.49 14.51
CA ALA A 30 -3.03 8.94 14.75
C ALA A 30 -2.05 7.76 14.91
N MET A 31 -2.43 6.73 15.68
CA MET A 31 -1.61 5.54 15.90
C MET A 31 -1.49 4.65 14.66
N SER A 32 -2.47 4.68 13.77
CA SER A 32 -2.52 3.86 12.57
C SER A 32 -1.71 4.41 11.38
N GLN A 33 -1.02 5.53 11.55
CA GLN A 33 -0.22 6.13 10.47
C GLN A 33 0.86 5.20 9.93
N LYS A 34 1.46 4.39 10.82
CA LYS A 34 2.61 3.54 10.51
C LYS A 34 2.33 2.04 10.59
N LYS A 35 1.23 1.63 11.24
CA LYS A 35 0.87 0.21 11.44
C LYS A 35 -0.63 0.03 11.46
N LYS A 36 -1.10 -1.19 11.21
CA LYS A 36 -2.50 -1.53 11.44
C LYS A 36 -2.80 -1.44 12.94
N VAL A 37 -3.89 -0.77 13.29
CA VAL A 37 -4.39 -0.65 14.65
C VAL A 37 -5.81 -1.18 14.68
N TYR A 38 -6.12 -1.97 15.69
CA TYR A 38 -7.38 -2.66 15.85
C TYR A 38 -8.14 -2.03 17.00
N LEU A 39 -9.39 -1.67 16.75
CA LEU A 39 -10.32 -1.16 17.76
C LEU A 39 -11.46 -2.17 17.89
N ALA A 40 -11.50 -2.89 19.01
CA ALA A 40 -12.55 -3.85 19.31
C ALA A 40 -13.75 -3.17 19.96
N ASP A 41 -14.96 -3.56 19.58
CA ASP A 41 -16.18 -3.19 20.26
C ASP A 41 -16.41 -4.14 21.45
N SER A 42 -16.80 -3.58 22.58
CA SER A 42 -17.04 -4.31 23.85
C SER A 42 -18.48 -4.85 23.99
N ALA A 43 -19.34 -4.69 22.99
CA ALA A 43 -20.71 -5.20 23.00
C ALA A 43 -20.75 -6.71 22.63
N PRO A 44 -21.84 -7.47 22.88
CA PRO A 44 -21.85 -8.93 22.85
C PRO A 44 -21.46 -9.58 21.51
N GLU A 45 -21.26 -8.80 20.48
CA GLU A 45 -20.76 -9.25 19.18
C GLU A 45 -19.49 -8.45 18.90
N GLU A 46 -18.34 -9.07 19.13
CA GLU A 46 -17.01 -8.47 18.99
C GLU A 46 -16.68 -8.09 17.54
N HIS A 47 -17.12 -6.91 17.11
CA HIS A 47 -16.65 -6.32 15.86
C HIS A 47 -15.31 -5.65 16.08
N THR A 48 -14.40 -5.79 15.13
CA THR A 48 -13.10 -5.13 15.17
C THR A 48 -12.96 -4.19 13.98
N ILE A 49 -12.70 -2.92 14.25
CA ILE A 49 -12.44 -1.90 13.23
C ILE A 49 -10.94 -1.80 13.04
N VAL A 50 -10.48 -1.97 11.80
CA VAL A 50 -9.07 -1.94 11.45
C VAL A 50 -8.73 -0.60 10.83
N PHE A 51 -7.80 0.12 11.45
CA PHE A 51 -7.27 1.38 10.97
C PHE A 51 -5.88 1.17 10.36
N TYR A 52 -5.62 1.86 9.24
CA TYR A 52 -4.31 1.94 8.61
C TYR A 52 -4.16 3.26 7.86
N ARG A 53 -3.01 3.92 7.99
CA ARG A 53 -2.74 5.25 7.40
C ARG A 53 -3.81 6.30 7.75
N GLY A 54 -4.28 6.29 8.98
CA GLY A 54 -5.31 7.21 9.45
C GLY A 54 -6.71 6.97 8.87
N LYS A 55 -6.92 5.87 8.13
CA LYS A 55 -8.20 5.50 7.51
C LYS A 55 -8.68 4.17 8.06
N ILE A 56 -9.99 3.97 8.05
CA ILE A 56 -10.59 2.66 8.28
C ILE A 56 -10.47 1.87 6.97
N ILE A 57 -9.88 0.67 7.06
CA ILE A 57 -9.67 -0.20 5.90
C ILE A 57 -10.55 -1.45 5.92
N GLU A 58 -11.04 -1.86 7.10
CA GLU A 58 -11.79 -3.10 7.27
C GLU A 58 -12.63 -3.03 8.54
N ILE A 59 -13.80 -3.67 8.54
CA ILE A 59 -14.58 -3.99 9.74
C ILE A 59 -14.70 -5.51 9.79
N GLN A 60 -14.07 -6.13 10.77
CA GLN A 60 -14.11 -7.57 10.98
C GLN A 60 -15.36 -7.92 11.78
N CYS A 61 -16.24 -8.71 11.16
CA CYS A 61 -17.52 -9.12 11.72
C CYS A 61 -17.49 -10.61 12.09
N PRO A 62 -17.82 -11.00 13.32
CA PRO A 62 -17.86 -12.42 13.72
C PRO A 62 -18.96 -13.23 13.03
N LYS A 63 -19.97 -12.56 12.46
CA LYS A 63 -21.06 -13.20 11.71
C LYS A 63 -20.77 -13.38 10.21
N GLN A 64 -19.74 -12.72 9.67
CA GLN A 64 -19.31 -12.96 8.30
C GLN A 64 -18.26 -14.07 8.30
N PRO A 65 -18.34 -15.06 7.39
CA PRO A 65 -17.31 -16.07 7.26
C PRO A 65 -16.00 -15.37 6.87
N GLN A 66 -15.05 -15.39 7.79
CA GLN A 66 -13.71 -14.87 7.57
C GLN A 66 -13.11 -15.56 6.36
N SER A 67 -12.58 -14.80 5.43
CA SER A 67 -11.76 -15.33 4.34
C SER A 67 -10.57 -16.05 4.94
N PRO A 68 -10.37 -17.34 4.65
CA PRO A 68 -9.37 -18.13 5.32
C PRO A 68 -7.99 -17.88 4.74
N ASP A 69 -7.12 -17.22 5.51
CA ASP A 69 -5.70 -17.46 5.43
C ASP A 69 -5.30 -18.35 6.60
N THR A 70 -5.39 -19.65 6.43
CA THR A 70 -4.52 -20.62 7.13
C THR A 70 -4.69 -22.03 6.53
N LYS A 71 -3.55 -22.56 6.09
CA LYS A 71 -3.22 -23.91 5.62
C LYS A 71 -4.11 -25.06 6.12
N GLN A 72 -4.61 -25.89 5.19
CA GLN A 72 -4.35 -27.36 5.19
C GLN A 72 -4.97 -28.07 3.96
N SER A 73 -4.09 -28.83 3.30
CA SER A 73 -4.23 -30.04 2.45
C SER A 73 -5.58 -30.47 1.84
N ALA A 74 -5.48 -30.77 0.52
CA ALA A 74 -6.45 -31.27 -0.49
C ALA A 74 -7.17 -32.60 -0.13
N PRO A 75 -8.23 -33.11 -0.92
CA PRO A 75 -8.18 -33.24 -2.36
C PRO A 75 -9.50 -33.04 -3.19
N LYS A 76 -9.28 -32.74 -4.48
CA LYS A 76 -10.01 -33.04 -5.72
C LYS A 76 -11.56 -32.98 -5.83
N SER A 77 -12.09 -32.03 -6.65
CA SER A 77 -12.68 -32.24 -7.99
C SER A 77 -13.38 -30.96 -8.51
N ARG A 78 -13.22 -30.71 -9.84
CA ARG A 78 -13.66 -29.60 -10.69
C ARG A 78 -15.20 -29.43 -10.79
N PRO A 79 -15.79 -28.28 -11.28
CA PRO A 79 -15.37 -27.63 -12.53
C PRO A 79 -15.25 -26.09 -12.51
N SER A 80 -14.52 -25.61 -13.48
CA SER A 80 -14.12 -24.29 -13.90
C SER A 80 -15.19 -23.21 -13.94
N THR A 81 -14.93 -22.10 -13.22
CA THR A 81 -15.28 -20.76 -13.67
C THR A 81 -14.03 -19.88 -13.46
N LYS A 82 -13.62 -19.20 -14.54
CA LYS A 82 -12.38 -18.45 -14.64
C LYS A 82 -12.34 -17.35 -13.59
N ARG A 83 -11.70 -17.59 -12.45
CA ARG A 83 -11.23 -16.57 -11.53
C ARG A 83 -9.79 -16.28 -11.92
N SER A 84 -9.57 -15.15 -12.55
CA SER A 84 -8.27 -14.61 -12.90
C SER A 84 -7.47 -14.39 -11.61
N THR A 85 -6.75 -15.40 -11.16
CA THR A 85 -5.69 -15.24 -10.15
C THR A 85 -4.46 -14.71 -10.86
N THR A 86 -4.40 -13.41 -11.01
CA THR A 86 -3.23 -12.72 -11.55
C THR A 86 -2.08 -12.89 -10.56
N ARG A 87 -1.22 -13.90 -10.78
CA ARG A 87 0.01 -14.14 -9.99
C ARG A 87 1.08 -13.06 -10.18
N GLY A 88 0.77 -11.96 -10.83
CA GLY A 88 1.72 -10.89 -11.14
C GLY A 88 1.01 -9.59 -11.52
N ILE A 89 1.80 -8.56 -11.81
CA ILE A 89 1.30 -7.29 -12.33
C ILE A 89 0.81 -7.53 -13.76
N PRO A 90 -0.44 -7.15 -14.12
CA PRO A 90 -0.96 -7.28 -15.48
C PRO A 90 -0.10 -6.52 -16.51
N ASP A 91 -0.04 -6.99 -17.74
CA ASP A 91 0.79 -6.34 -18.78
C ASP A 91 0.28 -4.95 -19.15
N GLU A 92 -1.02 -4.71 -19.08
CA GLU A 92 -1.62 -3.38 -19.25
C GLU A 92 -1.09 -2.40 -18.19
N VAL A 93 -1.03 -2.84 -16.91
CA VAL A 93 -0.47 -2.03 -15.82
C VAL A 93 1.02 -1.78 -16.02
N LYS A 94 1.78 -2.77 -16.50
CA LYS A 94 3.21 -2.59 -16.81
C LYS A 94 3.43 -1.55 -17.91
N THR A 95 2.57 -1.52 -18.92
CA THR A 95 2.62 -0.54 -19.99
C THR A 95 2.36 0.88 -19.46
N ASP A 96 1.35 1.04 -18.61
CA ASP A 96 1.03 2.32 -17.99
C ASP A 96 2.14 2.78 -17.03
N VAL A 97 2.69 1.87 -16.21
CA VAL A 97 3.87 2.14 -15.37
C VAL A 97 5.05 2.62 -16.21
N ALA A 98 5.36 1.96 -17.33
CA ALA A 98 6.48 2.34 -18.18
C ALA A 98 6.30 3.75 -18.76
N ALA A 99 5.08 4.08 -19.23
CA ALA A 99 4.76 5.42 -19.73
C ALA A 99 4.89 6.51 -18.66
N ARG A 100 4.40 6.25 -17.43
CA ARG A 100 4.49 7.19 -16.31
C ARG A 100 5.94 7.39 -15.86
N VAL A 101 6.74 6.32 -15.79
CA VAL A 101 8.16 6.39 -15.45
C VAL A 101 8.92 7.19 -16.50
N GLU A 102 8.68 6.98 -17.79
CA GLU A 102 9.29 7.74 -18.88
C GLU A 102 8.89 9.22 -18.81
N HIS A 103 7.61 9.50 -18.59
CA HIS A 103 7.13 10.88 -18.40
C HIS A 103 7.83 11.55 -17.20
N PHE A 104 7.96 10.86 -16.08
CA PHE A 104 8.66 11.39 -14.90
C PHE A 104 10.13 11.67 -15.18
N ASN A 105 10.83 10.76 -15.85
CA ASN A 105 12.23 10.91 -16.22
C ASN A 105 12.44 12.16 -17.12
N THR A 106 11.53 12.37 -18.08
CA THR A 106 11.66 13.47 -19.06
C THR A 106 11.22 14.82 -18.51
N THR A 107 10.22 14.86 -17.63
CA THR A 107 9.62 16.12 -17.14
C THR A 107 10.22 16.61 -15.83
N LEU A 108 10.52 15.71 -14.90
CA LEU A 108 10.98 16.06 -13.56
C LEU A 108 12.50 15.89 -13.39
N ILE A 109 13.05 14.74 -13.76
CA ILE A 109 14.49 14.50 -13.63
C ILE A 109 15.26 15.31 -14.68
N ARG A 110 14.83 15.27 -15.95
CA ARG A 110 15.42 16.01 -17.07
C ARG A 110 16.93 15.75 -17.29
N ASN A 111 17.43 14.65 -16.76
CA ASN A 111 18.82 14.24 -16.90
C ASN A 111 18.86 12.83 -17.51
N PRO A 112 19.32 12.66 -18.77
CA PRO A 112 19.34 11.34 -19.42
C PRO A 112 20.33 10.36 -18.78
N GLN A 113 21.23 10.83 -17.94
CA GLN A 113 22.18 9.99 -17.19
C GLN A 113 21.67 9.58 -15.81
N CYS A 114 20.52 10.14 -15.39
CA CYS A 114 19.87 9.81 -14.14
C CYS A 114 18.39 9.50 -14.44
N VAL A 115 18.02 8.21 -14.53
CA VAL A 115 16.68 7.78 -14.93
C VAL A 115 16.20 6.63 -14.07
N TYR A 116 14.90 6.64 -13.72
CA TYR A 116 14.25 5.48 -13.14
C TYR A 116 14.06 4.38 -14.18
N VAL A 117 14.31 3.14 -13.75
CA VAL A 117 14.15 1.93 -14.55
C VAL A 117 13.21 0.98 -13.81
N PRO A 118 12.01 0.69 -14.35
CA PRO A 118 11.08 -0.24 -13.74
C PRO A 118 11.50 -1.69 -13.97
N ARG A 119 11.49 -2.51 -12.91
CA ARG A 119 11.76 -3.95 -12.98
C ARG A 119 10.66 -4.70 -12.24
N TYR A 120 10.18 -5.79 -12.82
CA TYR A 120 9.01 -6.53 -12.31
C TYR A 120 9.41 -7.91 -11.81
N LYS A 121 8.85 -8.30 -10.64
CA LYS A 121 8.97 -9.67 -10.11
C LYS A 121 7.70 -10.06 -9.37
N GLY A 122 6.89 -10.92 -9.98
CA GLY A 122 5.58 -11.29 -9.41
C GLY A 122 4.67 -10.07 -9.25
N LYS A 123 4.17 -9.83 -8.04
CA LYS A 123 3.34 -8.67 -7.70
C LYS A 123 4.14 -7.41 -7.37
N PHE A 124 5.46 -7.46 -7.46
CA PHE A 124 6.32 -6.35 -7.10
C PHE A 124 6.86 -5.62 -8.33
N LEU A 125 6.81 -4.30 -8.26
CA LEU A 125 7.52 -3.37 -9.09
C LEU A 125 8.71 -2.83 -8.30
N TYR A 126 9.90 -2.95 -8.84
CA TYR A 126 11.12 -2.35 -8.33
C TYR A 126 11.43 -1.12 -9.16
N LEU A 127 11.60 0.00 -8.52
CA LEU A 127 12.09 1.21 -9.14
C LEU A 127 13.59 1.32 -8.80
N ASP A 128 14.39 0.90 -9.74
CA ASP A 128 15.82 1.10 -9.66
C ASP A 128 16.14 2.44 -10.37
N ARG A 129 17.26 3.09 -10.03
CA ARG A 129 17.69 4.31 -10.71
C ARG A 129 19.06 4.10 -11.31
N GLN A 130 19.19 4.43 -12.59
CA GLN A 130 20.44 4.45 -13.29
C GLN A 130 21.05 5.85 -13.12
N ASP A 131 22.18 5.94 -12.42
CA ASP A 131 22.93 7.15 -12.19
C ASP A 131 24.30 7.00 -12.85
N TYR A 132 24.57 7.75 -13.91
CA TYR A 132 25.86 7.76 -14.63
C TYR A 132 26.37 6.34 -14.94
N GLY A 133 25.50 5.45 -15.39
CA GLY A 133 25.82 4.08 -15.75
C GLY A 133 25.76 3.06 -14.58
N ARG A 134 25.56 3.52 -13.35
CA ARG A 134 25.38 2.66 -12.18
C ARG A 134 23.90 2.46 -11.90
N LEU A 135 23.44 1.23 -11.81
CA LEU A 135 22.07 0.90 -11.39
C LEU A 135 22.01 0.72 -9.87
N SER A 136 21.14 1.47 -9.22
CA SER A 136 20.98 1.51 -7.77
C SER A 136 19.51 1.24 -7.40
N PRO A 137 19.23 0.34 -6.46
CA PRO A 137 17.87 0.12 -5.97
C PRO A 137 17.39 1.32 -5.17
N ILE A 138 16.17 1.78 -5.42
CA ILE A 138 15.59 2.94 -4.73
C ILE A 138 14.40 2.51 -3.87
N CYS A 139 13.37 1.92 -4.48
CA CYS A 139 12.21 1.46 -3.74
C CYS A 139 11.54 0.26 -4.42
N ARG A 140 10.67 -0.39 -3.68
CA ARG A 140 9.82 -1.48 -4.16
C ARG A 140 8.37 -1.13 -3.90
N LEU A 141 7.53 -1.34 -4.89
CA LEU A 141 6.09 -1.17 -4.81
C LEU A 141 5.39 -2.52 -4.95
N GLU A 142 4.43 -2.80 -4.08
CA GLU A 142 3.59 -3.99 -4.18
C GLU A 142 2.26 -3.62 -4.81
N TYR A 143 1.88 -4.31 -5.88
CA TYR A 143 0.62 -4.09 -6.58
C TYR A 143 -0.57 -4.60 -5.76
N THR A 144 -1.51 -3.71 -5.43
CA THR A 144 -2.73 -4.03 -4.65
C THR A 144 -3.92 -4.39 -5.54
N GLY A 145 -3.76 -4.30 -6.88
CA GLY A 145 -4.85 -4.43 -7.83
C GLY A 145 -5.36 -3.09 -8.37
N LYS A 146 -4.81 -1.97 -7.89
CA LYS A 146 -5.14 -0.60 -8.31
C LYS A 146 -3.89 0.16 -8.68
N MET A 147 -3.97 0.99 -9.72
CA MET A 147 -2.84 1.78 -10.21
C MET A 147 -2.45 2.93 -9.27
N GLU A 148 -3.39 3.43 -8.50
CA GLU A 148 -3.19 4.57 -7.57
C GLU A 148 -3.10 4.14 -6.09
N ASP A 149 -2.80 2.85 -5.84
CA ASP A 149 -2.73 2.33 -4.47
C ASP A 149 -1.66 1.24 -4.36
N TRP A 150 -0.41 1.64 -4.43
CA TRP A 150 0.75 0.78 -4.26
C TRP A 150 1.25 0.80 -2.82
N LEU A 151 1.66 -0.35 -2.30
CA LEU A 151 2.35 -0.42 -1.02
C LEU A 151 3.85 -0.18 -1.23
N PHE A 152 4.37 0.82 -0.54
CA PHE A 152 5.74 1.31 -0.70
C PHE A 152 6.70 0.66 0.30
N ALA A 153 7.94 0.40 -0.14
CA ALA A 153 9.07 0.01 0.69
C ALA A 153 10.34 0.68 0.16
N ILE A 154 10.98 1.51 0.98
CA ILE A 154 12.26 2.14 0.63
C ILE A 154 13.41 1.11 0.68
N TYR A 155 14.43 1.24 -0.16
CA TYR A 155 15.62 0.42 -0.06
C TYR A 155 16.58 1.02 0.96
N LYS A 156 16.90 0.27 2.03
CA LYS A 156 17.88 0.69 3.04
C LYS A 156 19.24 0.13 2.69
N TYR A 157 20.17 1.00 2.34
CA TYR A 157 21.54 0.60 2.02
C TYR A 157 22.30 0.05 3.22
N SER A 158 21.97 0.48 4.45
CA SER A 158 22.56 -0.06 5.68
C SER A 158 22.26 -1.54 5.90
N ASP A 159 21.06 -1.96 5.49
CA ASP A 159 20.54 -3.31 5.76
C ASP A 159 20.45 -4.15 4.46
N GLU A 160 20.79 -3.53 3.32
CA GLU A 160 20.70 -4.11 1.95
C GLU A 160 19.33 -4.73 1.64
N ARG A 161 18.25 -4.11 2.13
CA ARG A 161 16.88 -4.62 1.98
C ARG A 161 15.85 -3.52 1.73
N TYR A 162 14.70 -3.94 1.17
CA TYR A 162 13.51 -3.08 1.09
C TYR A 162 12.75 -3.13 2.40
N ASP A 163 12.53 -1.97 3.02
CA ASP A 163 11.86 -1.82 4.30
C ASP A 163 10.55 -1.06 4.13
N ALA A 164 9.44 -1.73 4.40
CA ALA A 164 8.10 -1.14 4.32
C ALA A 164 7.69 -0.40 5.61
N GLU A 165 8.46 -0.59 6.68
CA GLU A 165 8.21 0.04 7.98
C GLU A 165 9.08 1.28 8.21
N GLU A 166 10.03 1.56 7.31
CA GLU A 166 10.88 2.75 7.39
C GLU A 166 10.17 3.97 6.85
N TRP A 167 9.97 4.96 7.72
CA TRP A 167 9.29 6.23 7.40
C TRP A 167 10.12 7.46 7.78
N PHE A 168 11.29 7.27 8.38
CA PHE A 168 12.19 8.35 8.76
C PHE A 168 13.27 8.58 7.70
N PHE A 169 12.84 8.96 6.51
CA PHE A 169 13.73 9.32 5.42
C PHE A 169 13.23 10.58 4.72
N PRO A 170 14.13 11.39 4.08
CA PRO A 170 13.72 12.54 3.30
C PRO A 170 12.76 12.14 2.18
N GLY A 171 11.66 12.88 2.03
CA GLY A 171 10.66 12.62 0.99
C GLY A 171 9.57 11.60 1.39
N ALA A 172 9.55 11.10 2.64
CA ALA A 172 8.50 10.17 3.10
C ALA A 172 7.08 10.75 2.97
N GLU A 173 6.94 12.08 3.00
CA GLU A 173 5.69 12.80 2.81
C GLU A 173 5.09 12.65 1.41
N HIS A 174 5.90 12.30 0.41
CA HIS A 174 5.44 12.06 -0.96
C HIS A 174 4.83 10.68 -1.15
N VAL A 175 4.99 9.76 -0.19
CA VAL A 175 4.45 8.40 -0.29
C VAL A 175 2.94 8.42 -0.07
N ASP A 176 2.20 8.57 -1.15
CA ASP A 176 0.74 8.70 -1.19
C ASP A 176 0.02 7.46 -1.81
N GLY A 177 0.79 6.43 -2.16
CA GLY A 177 0.30 5.23 -2.84
C GLY A 177 0.39 5.32 -4.36
N THR A 178 0.77 6.47 -4.91
CA THR A 178 0.99 6.65 -6.36
C THR A 178 2.42 6.31 -6.78
N LEU A 179 2.59 6.05 -8.08
CA LEU A 179 3.90 5.80 -8.67
C LEU A 179 4.78 7.07 -8.64
N GLU A 180 4.17 8.20 -8.93
CA GLU A 180 4.81 9.52 -8.96
C GLU A 180 5.28 9.94 -7.56
N GLY A 181 4.45 9.71 -6.55
CA GLY A 181 4.81 9.93 -5.15
C GLY A 181 6.00 9.08 -4.71
N ALA A 182 6.01 7.80 -5.10
CA ALA A 182 7.13 6.90 -4.81
C ALA A 182 8.45 7.33 -5.47
N MET A 183 8.40 7.82 -6.73
CA MET A 183 9.58 8.32 -7.43
C MET A 183 10.09 9.64 -6.81
N LYS A 184 9.20 10.55 -6.42
CA LYS A 184 9.58 11.78 -5.69
C LYS A 184 10.24 11.46 -4.36
N ALA A 185 9.63 10.58 -3.57
CA ALA A 185 10.19 10.11 -2.30
C ALA A 185 11.61 9.54 -2.50
N GLY A 186 11.81 8.75 -3.55
CA GLY A 186 13.12 8.19 -3.88
C GLY A 186 14.16 9.22 -4.32
N LEU A 187 13.77 10.32 -4.99
CA LEU A 187 14.69 11.41 -5.35
C LEU A 187 15.17 12.19 -4.12
N GLU A 188 14.29 12.41 -3.15
CA GLU A 188 14.66 13.13 -1.92
C GLU A 188 15.45 12.23 -0.97
N ALA A 189 15.09 10.94 -0.85
CA ALA A 189 15.81 9.98 -0.03
C ALA A 189 17.25 9.77 -0.52
N TYR A 190 17.44 9.76 -1.84
CA TYR A 190 18.72 9.50 -2.50
C TYR A 190 18.92 10.53 -3.62
N PRO A 191 19.42 11.74 -3.31
CA PRO A 191 19.72 12.75 -4.32
C PRO A 191 20.71 12.24 -5.38
N ALA A 192 20.50 12.64 -6.65
CA ALA A 192 21.32 12.24 -7.79
C ALA A 192 22.60 13.09 -7.91
#